data_533b7be6af1ff52e9d37a71185a356f0
#
_entry.id   533b7be6af1ff52e9d37a71185a356f0
#
_cell.length_a   1.000
_cell.length_b   1.000
_cell.length_c   1.000
_cell.angle_alpha   90.00
_cell.angle_beta   90.00
_cell.angle_gamma   90.00
#
_symmetry.space_group_name_H-M   'P 1'
#
loop_
_entity.id
_entity.type
_entity.pdbx_description
1 polymer ?
#
loop_
_entity_poly.entity_id
_entity_poly.type
_entity_poly.pdbx_seq_one_letter_code
_entity_poly.pdbx_strand_id
1 'polypeptide(L)'
;SKDLMKVIRDEAQNPYISLFRDKFIPSIVNDRPDLIGVSITATSQIIPGLTLCRLIKEAAPDLHITIGGSIFTRLVDNIRRCPSLFDITDDIVVFEGETALLELVNQMAGKKDFSKVPNLIYRQNGKITVNQPFYSENVNQLPAPNWMPCSSSVGTSGAAFNRVGCSVASALMRPERTWSITVEAPP
;
A
#
# COMPACT_ATOMS: atom_id res chain seq x y z
N SER A 1 -7.78 -10.13 14.84
CA SER A 1 -8.14 -9.85 13.43
C SER A 1 -9.61 -9.48 13.24
N LYS A 2 -10.57 -10.21 13.86
CA LYS A 2 -11.99 -9.84 13.75
C LYS A 2 -12.27 -8.44 14.31
N ASP A 3 -11.66 -8.09 15.42
CA ASP A 3 -11.81 -6.77 16.04
C ASP A 3 -11.23 -5.66 15.18
N LEU A 4 -10.08 -5.89 14.52
CA LEU A 4 -9.49 -4.94 13.59
C LEU A 4 -10.42 -4.66 12.41
N MET A 5 -10.99 -5.70 11.78
CA MET A 5 -11.94 -5.56 10.69
C MET A 5 -13.24 -4.88 11.11
N LYS A 6 -13.63 -5.00 12.37
CA LYS A 6 -14.76 -4.27 12.94
C LYS A 6 -14.44 -2.78 13.07
N VAL A 7 -13.29 -2.44 13.68
CA VAL A 7 -12.87 -1.04 13.90
C VAL A 7 -12.74 -0.27 12.58
N ILE A 8 -12.13 -0.85 11.54
CA ILE A 8 -11.97 -0.16 10.26
C ILE A 8 -13.30 0.08 9.51
N ARG A 9 -14.41 -0.54 9.98
CA ARG A 9 -15.76 -0.39 9.42
C ARG A 9 -16.71 0.44 10.29
N ASP A 10 -16.30 0.77 11.50
CA ASP A 10 -17.13 1.48 12.46
C ASP A 10 -17.15 2.98 12.15
N GLU A 11 -18.18 3.43 11.45
CA GLU A 11 -18.33 4.84 11.06
C GLU A 11 -18.49 5.79 12.25
N ALA A 12 -18.97 5.28 13.40
CA ALA A 12 -19.17 6.12 14.57
C ALA A 12 -17.87 6.40 15.33
N GLN A 13 -16.91 5.46 15.30
CA GLN A 13 -15.68 5.55 16.08
C GLN A 13 -14.44 5.79 15.25
N ASN A 14 -14.49 5.57 13.93
CA ASN A 14 -13.35 5.73 13.04
C ASN A 14 -13.45 7.02 12.21
N PRO A 15 -12.81 8.11 12.65
CA PRO A 15 -12.89 9.41 11.97
C PRO A 15 -12.23 9.42 10.59
N TYR A 16 -11.38 8.43 10.28
CA TYR A 16 -10.71 8.33 8.98
C TYR A 16 -11.67 7.96 7.86
N ILE A 17 -12.83 7.35 8.16
CA ILE A 17 -13.77 6.93 7.13
C ILE A 17 -14.33 8.13 6.36
N SER A 18 -14.88 9.13 7.04
CA SER A 18 -15.39 10.34 6.40
C SER A 18 -14.28 11.12 5.71
N LEU A 19 -13.14 11.30 6.41
CA LEU A 19 -12.00 12.02 5.86
C LEU A 19 -11.52 11.42 4.51
N PHE A 20 -11.33 10.11 4.46
CA PHE A 20 -10.83 9.46 3.25
C PHE A 20 -11.90 9.42 2.15
N ARG A 21 -13.16 9.12 2.50
CA ARG A 21 -14.27 9.09 1.56
C ARG A 21 -14.45 10.43 0.84
N ASP A 22 -14.34 11.53 1.58
CA ASP A 22 -14.60 12.86 1.04
C ASP A 22 -13.39 13.47 0.33
N LYS A 23 -12.17 13.17 0.78
CA LYS A 23 -10.95 13.85 0.33
C LYS A 23 -10.09 13.02 -0.62
N PHE A 24 -9.93 11.72 -0.35
CA PHE A 24 -8.93 10.90 -1.04
C PHE A 24 -9.54 9.98 -2.10
N ILE A 25 -10.64 9.33 -1.77
CA ILE A 25 -11.26 8.36 -2.69
C ILE A 25 -11.64 8.98 -4.03
N PRO A 26 -12.25 10.20 -4.10
CA PRO A 26 -12.60 10.80 -5.38
C PRO A 26 -11.38 11.04 -6.28
N SER A 27 -10.26 11.50 -5.72
CA SER A 27 -9.04 11.72 -6.48
C SER A 27 -8.47 10.41 -7.01
N ILE A 28 -8.36 9.39 -6.16
CA ILE A 28 -7.85 8.07 -6.52
C ILE A 28 -8.67 7.44 -7.65
N VAL A 29 -9.99 7.48 -7.54
CA VAL A 29 -10.90 6.92 -8.56
C VAL A 29 -10.80 7.69 -9.86
N ASN A 30 -10.65 9.03 -9.80
CA ASN A 30 -10.51 9.87 -10.98
C ASN A 30 -9.20 9.59 -11.74
N ASP A 31 -8.10 9.40 -11.00
CA ASP A 31 -6.78 9.20 -11.59
C ASP A 31 -6.57 7.79 -12.16
N ARG A 32 -7.41 6.83 -11.75
CA ARG A 32 -7.42 5.43 -12.24
C ARG A 32 -6.03 4.80 -12.29
N PRO A 33 -5.29 4.75 -11.17
CA PRO A 33 -4.01 4.08 -11.16
C PRO A 33 -4.19 2.56 -11.37
N ASP A 34 -3.16 1.89 -11.89
CA ASP A 34 -3.15 0.43 -12.03
C ASP A 34 -2.78 -0.24 -10.70
N LEU A 35 -1.99 0.43 -9.86
CA LEU A 35 -1.49 -0.05 -8.56
C LEU A 35 -1.48 1.09 -7.54
N ILE A 36 -1.89 0.78 -6.32
CA ILE A 36 -1.67 1.63 -5.14
C ILE A 36 -0.83 0.89 -4.11
N GLY A 37 0.28 1.52 -3.71
CA GLY A 37 1.08 1.07 -2.57
C GLY A 37 0.74 1.86 -1.30
N VAL A 38 0.40 1.17 -0.22
CA VAL A 38 0.15 1.79 1.09
C VAL A 38 1.22 1.37 2.08
N SER A 39 2.04 2.32 2.52
CA SER A 39 3.11 2.07 3.48
C SER A 39 2.64 2.29 4.91
N ILE A 40 2.73 1.24 5.76
CA ILE A 40 2.36 1.24 7.17
C ILE A 40 3.58 0.86 8.00
N THR A 41 4.22 1.85 8.62
CA THR A 41 5.49 1.65 9.35
C THR A 41 5.32 1.67 10.87
N ALA A 42 4.25 2.29 11.36
CA ALA A 42 3.94 2.40 12.79
C ALA A 42 2.57 1.79 13.13
N THR A 43 2.40 1.36 14.38
CA THR A 43 1.13 0.78 14.86
C THR A 43 -0.04 1.75 14.77
N SER A 44 0.20 3.04 14.99
CA SER A 44 -0.82 4.10 14.84
C SER A 44 -1.37 4.23 13.42
N GLN A 45 -0.61 3.79 12.42
CA GLN A 45 -1.00 3.85 11.01
C GLN A 45 -1.84 2.64 10.56
N ILE A 46 -1.96 1.59 11.38
CA ILE A 46 -2.69 0.36 10.99
C ILE A 46 -4.17 0.68 10.71
N ILE A 47 -4.85 1.34 11.65
CA ILE A 47 -6.28 1.66 11.47
C ILE A 47 -6.50 2.57 10.25
N PRO A 48 -5.84 3.74 10.13
CA PRO A 48 -6.06 4.59 8.97
C PRO A 48 -5.64 3.92 7.65
N GLY A 49 -4.50 3.24 7.61
CA GLY A 49 -4.02 2.58 6.39
C GLY A 49 -4.97 1.49 5.89
N LEU A 50 -5.42 0.60 6.78
CA LEU A 50 -6.38 -0.45 6.40
C LEU A 50 -7.79 0.10 6.12
N THR A 51 -8.20 1.19 6.77
CA THR A 51 -9.44 1.91 6.44
C THR A 51 -9.38 2.44 5.01
N LEU A 52 -8.24 3.05 4.63
CA LEU A 52 -8.03 3.55 3.28
C LEU A 52 -8.11 2.41 2.25
N CYS A 53 -7.37 1.31 2.47
CA CYS A 53 -7.42 0.15 1.58
C CYS A 53 -8.85 -0.37 1.38
N ARG A 54 -9.61 -0.50 2.46
CA ARG A 54 -11.02 -0.92 2.39
C ARG A 54 -11.86 0.02 1.53
N LEU A 55 -11.77 1.33 1.77
CA LEU A 55 -12.55 2.32 1.04
C LEU A 55 -12.17 2.35 -0.45
N ILE A 56 -10.89 2.17 -0.77
CA ILE A 56 -10.44 2.06 -2.17
C ILE A 56 -11.06 0.81 -2.80
N LYS A 57 -11.00 -0.35 -2.14
CA LYS A 57 -11.60 -1.59 -2.67
C LYS A 57 -13.12 -1.50 -2.84
N GLU A 58 -13.81 -0.77 -1.98
CA GLU A 58 -15.24 -0.52 -2.12
C GLU A 58 -15.57 0.39 -3.31
N ALA A 59 -14.74 1.39 -3.59
CA ALA A 59 -14.94 2.36 -4.67
C ALA A 59 -14.41 1.87 -6.02
N ALA A 60 -13.33 1.10 -6.03
CA ALA A 60 -12.65 0.58 -7.21
C ALA A 60 -12.16 -0.86 -6.96
N PRO A 61 -13.02 -1.89 -7.03
CA PRO A 61 -12.70 -3.27 -6.68
C PRO A 61 -11.56 -3.87 -7.51
N ASP A 62 -11.42 -3.47 -8.76
CA ASP A 62 -10.41 -3.99 -9.69
C ASP A 62 -9.03 -3.36 -9.51
N LEU A 63 -8.94 -2.28 -8.74
CA LEU A 63 -7.67 -1.61 -8.48
C LEU A 63 -6.78 -2.47 -7.60
N HIS A 64 -5.55 -2.73 -8.06
CA HIS A 64 -4.58 -3.51 -7.30
C HIS A 64 -4.02 -2.71 -6.13
N ILE A 65 -4.14 -3.24 -4.93
CA ILE A 65 -3.64 -2.63 -3.69
C ILE A 65 -2.58 -3.53 -3.08
N THR A 66 -1.36 -3.00 -2.97
CA THR A 66 -0.28 -3.59 -2.19
C THR A 66 -0.07 -2.82 -0.90
N ILE A 67 0.11 -3.51 0.20
CA ILE A 67 0.50 -2.88 1.47
C ILE A 67 1.89 -3.34 1.88
N GLY A 68 2.62 -2.48 2.58
CA GLY A 68 3.97 -2.79 3.05
C GLY A 68 4.35 -1.94 4.26
N GLY A 69 5.65 -2.00 4.58
CA GLY A 69 6.24 -1.27 5.71
C GLY A 69 6.68 -2.20 6.85
N SER A 70 7.51 -1.65 7.72
CA SER A 70 8.24 -2.44 8.74
C SER A 70 7.32 -3.19 9.72
N ILE A 71 6.08 -2.76 9.87
CA ILE A 71 5.11 -3.43 10.76
C ILE A 71 4.77 -4.83 10.22
N PHE A 72 4.57 -4.97 8.91
CA PHE A 72 4.18 -6.24 8.30
C PHE A 72 5.35 -7.24 8.27
N THR A 73 6.57 -6.76 8.12
CA THR A 73 7.77 -7.59 8.23
C THR A 73 7.85 -8.32 9.57
N ARG A 74 7.47 -7.64 10.66
CA ARG A 74 7.45 -8.24 12.01
C ARG A 74 6.24 -9.15 12.26
N LEU A 75 5.21 -9.06 11.43
CA LEU A 75 3.94 -9.75 11.61
C LEU A 75 3.69 -10.87 10.58
N VAL A 76 4.69 -11.33 9.84
CA VAL A 76 4.54 -12.33 8.77
C VAL A 76 3.73 -13.55 9.22
N ASP A 77 4.03 -14.13 10.38
CA ASP A 77 3.32 -15.29 10.91
C ASP A 77 1.86 -14.97 11.31
N ASN A 78 1.59 -13.74 11.73
CA ASN A 78 0.24 -13.28 12.04
C ASN A 78 -0.58 -13.06 10.77
N ILE A 79 0.04 -12.56 9.71
CA ILE A 79 -0.60 -12.34 8.40
C ILE A 79 -1.11 -13.67 7.84
N ARG A 80 -0.31 -14.73 7.92
CA ARG A 80 -0.72 -16.09 7.51
C ARG A 80 -2.02 -16.57 8.17
N ARG A 81 -2.31 -16.05 9.37
CA ARG A 81 -3.50 -16.40 10.17
C ARG A 81 -4.64 -15.41 10.01
N CYS A 82 -4.48 -14.41 9.13
CA CYS A 82 -5.46 -13.34 8.95
C CYS A 82 -5.91 -13.21 7.48
N PRO A 83 -6.64 -14.20 6.94
CA PRO A 83 -7.07 -14.18 5.54
C PRO A 83 -7.95 -12.98 5.19
N SER A 84 -8.64 -12.40 6.17
CA SER A 84 -9.49 -11.22 5.96
C SER A 84 -8.73 -9.95 5.57
N LEU A 85 -7.42 -9.89 5.75
CA LEU A 85 -6.61 -8.78 5.19
C LEU A 85 -6.68 -8.76 3.66
N PHE A 86 -6.72 -9.95 3.05
CA PHE A 86 -6.77 -10.08 1.59
C PHE A 86 -8.19 -9.86 1.01
N ASP A 87 -9.13 -9.41 1.81
CA ASP A 87 -10.42 -8.91 1.35
C ASP A 87 -10.37 -7.39 1.08
N ILE A 88 -9.31 -6.72 1.55
CA ILE A 88 -9.10 -5.27 1.41
C ILE A 88 -7.75 -4.90 0.77
N THR A 89 -6.90 -5.89 0.49
CA THR A 89 -5.64 -5.74 -0.24
C THR A 89 -5.41 -6.97 -1.11
N ASP A 90 -4.66 -6.85 -2.18
CA ASP A 90 -4.35 -7.98 -3.06
C ASP A 90 -3.11 -8.74 -2.57
N ASP A 91 -2.12 -8.00 -2.09
CA ASP A 91 -0.89 -8.56 -1.56
C ASP A 91 -0.23 -7.67 -0.51
N ILE A 92 0.82 -8.21 0.10
CA ILE A 92 1.59 -7.55 1.15
C ILE A 92 3.07 -7.75 0.84
N VAL A 93 3.81 -6.65 0.71
CA VAL A 93 5.26 -6.66 0.57
C VAL A 93 5.90 -6.56 1.95
N VAL A 94 6.76 -7.51 2.28
CA VAL A 94 7.50 -7.57 3.54
C VAL A 94 9.01 -7.43 3.27
N PHE A 95 9.78 -7.12 4.29
CA PHE A 95 11.23 -6.86 4.17
C PHE A 95 11.55 -5.69 3.24
N GLU A 96 12.45 -5.86 2.29
CA GLU A 96 12.84 -4.84 1.30
C GLU A 96 11.83 -4.78 0.16
N GLY A 97 11.38 -3.57 -0.15
CA GLY A 97 10.28 -3.35 -1.11
C GLY A 97 10.73 -3.06 -2.54
N GLU A 98 11.96 -2.61 -2.73
CA GLU A 98 12.44 -2.05 -4.01
C GLU A 98 12.35 -3.07 -5.14
N THR A 99 13.01 -4.20 -4.98
CA THR A 99 12.98 -5.29 -5.97
C THR A 99 11.60 -5.93 -6.04
N ALA A 100 10.94 -6.09 -4.89
CA ALA A 100 9.61 -6.70 -4.83
C ALA A 100 8.57 -5.88 -5.61
N LEU A 101 8.51 -4.56 -5.41
CA LEU A 101 7.58 -3.68 -6.11
C LEU A 101 7.86 -3.60 -7.60
N LEU A 102 9.14 -3.54 -7.99
CA LEU A 102 9.51 -3.54 -9.40
C LEU A 102 9.04 -4.84 -10.08
N GLU A 103 9.31 -5.98 -9.46
CA GLU A 103 8.90 -7.26 -10.02
C GLU A 103 7.37 -7.44 -9.99
N LEU A 104 6.69 -6.95 -8.95
CA LEU A 104 5.23 -6.96 -8.89
C LEU A 104 4.62 -6.22 -10.10
N VAL A 105 5.11 -5.02 -10.41
CA VAL A 105 4.64 -4.24 -11.57
C VAL A 105 4.94 -4.96 -12.88
N ASN A 106 6.13 -5.57 -13.02
CA ASN A 106 6.48 -6.36 -14.20
C ASN A 106 5.54 -7.55 -14.38
N GLN A 107 5.19 -8.25 -13.31
CA GLN A 107 4.25 -9.36 -13.37
C GLN A 107 2.80 -8.89 -13.65
N MET A 108 2.38 -7.74 -13.13
CA MET A 108 1.07 -7.16 -13.44
C MET A 108 0.94 -6.79 -14.91
N ALA A 109 2.00 -6.23 -15.50
CA ALA A 109 2.05 -5.88 -16.93
C ALA A 109 2.20 -7.11 -17.86
N GLY A 110 2.63 -8.24 -17.31
CA GLY A 110 2.97 -9.45 -18.07
C GLY A 110 2.09 -10.66 -17.77
N LYS A 111 2.72 -11.73 -17.28
CA LYS A 111 2.08 -13.05 -17.10
C LYS A 111 1.25 -13.19 -15.83
N LYS A 112 1.31 -12.23 -14.93
CA LYS A 112 0.69 -12.26 -13.58
C LYS A 112 1.13 -13.45 -12.72
N ASP A 113 2.41 -13.85 -12.86
CA ASP A 113 3.01 -14.92 -12.08
C ASP A 113 3.62 -14.36 -10.80
N PHE A 114 2.78 -14.13 -9.80
CA PHE A 114 3.20 -13.55 -8.52
C PHE A 114 4.14 -14.45 -7.71
N SER A 115 4.29 -15.72 -8.07
CA SER A 115 5.26 -16.61 -7.42
C SER A 115 6.72 -16.18 -7.63
N LYS A 116 6.98 -15.34 -8.63
CA LYS A 116 8.30 -14.78 -8.95
C LYS A 116 8.65 -13.50 -8.20
N VAL A 117 7.66 -12.87 -7.56
CA VAL A 117 7.86 -11.63 -6.83
C VAL A 117 8.46 -11.95 -5.46
N PRO A 118 9.71 -11.56 -5.16
CA PRO A 118 10.29 -11.82 -3.85
C PRO A 118 9.56 -11.03 -2.76
N ASN A 119 9.66 -11.44 -1.51
CA ASN A 119 9.10 -10.73 -0.36
C ASN A 119 7.58 -10.51 -0.41
N LEU A 120 6.86 -11.23 -1.29
CA LEU A 120 5.42 -11.07 -1.46
C LEU A 120 4.64 -12.09 -0.64
N ILE A 121 3.59 -11.61 0.00
CA ILE A 121 2.53 -12.43 0.62
C ILE A 121 1.24 -12.13 -0.12
N TYR A 122 0.60 -13.14 -0.69
CA TYR A 122 -0.62 -12.97 -1.46
C TYR A 122 -1.56 -14.17 -1.30
N ARG A 123 -2.81 -14.00 -1.70
CA ARG A 123 -3.80 -15.07 -1.68
C ARG A 123 -3.95 -15.69 -3.07
N GLN A 124 -3.69 -16.98 -3.17
CA GLN A 124 -3.88 -17.75 -4.39
C GLN A 124 -4.71 -19.00 -4.10
N ASN A 125 -5.77 -19.21 -4.86
CA ASN A 125 -6.69 -20.36 -4.70
C ASN A 125 -7.21 -20.52 -3.25
N GLY A 126 -7.52 -19.42 -2.59
CA GLY A 126 -8.00 -19.39 -1.22
C GLY A 126 -6.94 -19.62 -0.13
N LYS A 127 -5.68 -19.87 -0.51
CA LYS A 127 -4.55 -20.06 0.42
C LYS A 127 -3.64 -18.83 0.41
N ILE A 128 -3.09 -18.51 1.59
CA ILE A 128 -2.07 -17.47 1.72
C ILE A 128 -0.72 -18.09 1.39
N THR A 129 -0.07 -17.55 0.38
CA THR A 129 1.27 -17.92 -0.06
C THR A 129 2.25 -16.84 0.39
N VAL A 130 3.42 -17.27 0.87
CA VAL A 130 4.53 -16.40 1.24
C VAL A 130 5.72 -16.81 0.39
N ASN A 131 6.17 -15.90 -0.46
CA ASN A 131 7.32 -16.13 -1.32
C ASN A 131 8.63 -16.07 -0.53
N GLN A 132 9.69 -16.56 -1.15
CA GLN A 132 11.01 -16.57 -0.54
C GLN A 132 11.47 -15.14 -0.25
N PRO A 133 12.06 -14.90 0.93
CA PRO A 133 12.63 -13.61 1.26
C PRO A 133 13.87 -13.32 0.38
N PHE A 134 13.96 -12.09 -0.05
CA PHE A 134 15.13 -11.55 -0.73
C PHE A 134 15.62 -10.33 0.04
N TYR A 135 16.89 -10.29 0.33
CA TYR A 135 17.55 -9.16 0.98
C TYR A 135 18.60 -8.61 0.01
N SER A 136 18.54 -7.32 -0.27
CA SER A 136 19.57 -6.67 -1.06
C SER A 136 20.84 -6.55 -0.24
N GLU A 137 21.91 -7.20 -0.65
CA GLU A 137 23.20 -7.11 0.03
C GLU A 137 23.95 -5.82 -0.26
N ASN A 138 23.52 -5.08 -1.28
CA ASN A 138 24.29 -3.91 -1.75
C ASN A 138 23.42 -2.66 -1.92
N VAL A 139 23.27 -1.93 -0.82
CA VAL A 139 22.53 -0.65 -0.77
C VAL A 139 23.11 0.39 -1.75
N ASN A 140 24.40 0.29 -2.12
CA ASN A 140 25.04 1.22 -3.06
C ASN A 140 24.61 1.01 -4.52
N GLN A 141 23.93 -0.08 -4.82
CA GLN A 141 23.36 -0.35 -6.15
C GLN A 141 21.92 0.17 -6.28
N LEU A 142 21.30 0.54 -5.17
CA LEU A 142 19.97 1.14 -5.21
C LEU A 142 20.05 2.58 -5.73
N PRO A 143 19.12 2.99 -6.60
CA PRO A 143 19.07 4.37 -7.02
C PRO A 143 18.81 5.29 -5.83
N ALA A 144 19.45 6.46 -5.82
CA ALA A 144 19.19 7.46 -4.80
C ALA A 144 17.71 7.86 -4.81
N PRO A 145 17.10 8.06 -3.62
CA PRO A 145 15.72 8.51 -3.55
C PRO A 145 15.54 9.84 -4.31
N ASN A 146 14.54 9.90 -5.17
CA ASN A 146 14.20 11.15 -5.83
C ASN A 146 13.37 12.03 -4.88
N TRP A 147 14.05 12.95 -4.21
CA TRP A 147 13.44 13.92 -3.28
C TRP A 147 12.72 15.08 -3.99
N MET A 148 12.57 15.04 -5.31
CA MET A 148 11.77 16.06 -5.98
C MET A 148 10.35 16.04 -5.38
N PRO A 149 9.86 17.18 -4.87
CA PRO A 149 8.47 17.26 -4.42
C PRO A 149 7.59 16.86 -5.59
N CYS A 150 6.71 15.90 -5.37
CA CYS A 150 5.68 15.58 -6.34
C CYS A 150 4.83 16.84 -6.51
N SER A 151 5.13 17.62 -7.53
CA SER A 151 4.35 18.80 -7.92
C SER A 151 3.09 18.36 -8.67
N SER A 152 2.43 17.31 -8.18
CA SER A 152 1.06 17.04 -8.57
C SER A 152 0.20 18.08 -7.88
N SER A 153 -0.45 18.90 -8.68
CA SER A 153 -1.43 19.92 -8.39
C SER A 153 -2.56 19.42 -7.45
N VAL A 154 -2.25 19.22 -6.19
CA VAL A 154 -3.26 19.27 -5.16
C VAL A 154 -3.45 20.74 -4.86
N GLY A 155 -4.59 21.27 -5.28
CA GLY A 155 -4.93 22.67 -5.18
C GLY A 155 -4.62 23.25 -3.80
N THR A 156 -3.95 24.38 -3.82
CA THR A 156 -3.65 25.22 -2.68
C THR A 156 -4.93 25.67 -1.98
N SER A 157 -5.34 24.95 -0.96
CA SER A 157 -6.20 25.48 0.08
C SER A 157 -5.76 24.92 1.43
N GLY A 158 -4.96 25.70 2.07
CA GLY A 158 -4.74 25.89 3.49
C GLY A 158 -4.58 24.69 4.41
N ALA A 159 -3.37 24.60 4.95
CA ALA A 159 -3.00 24.08 6.26
C ALA A 159 -3.11 22.57 6.51
N ALA A 160 -1.99 21.98 6.81
CA ALA A 160 -1.72 20.79 7.61
C ALA A 160 -1.65 19.40 6.95
N PHE A 161 -1.80 19.22 5.64
CA PHE A 161 -1.64 17.91 5.00
C PHE A 161 -0.57 17.84 3.88
N ASN A 162 0.49 18.64 3.97
CA ASN A 162 1.55 18.72 2.96
C ASN A 162 2.68 17.68 3.11
N ARG A 163 2.39 16.48 3.63
CA ARG A 163 3.37 15.38 3.60
C ARG A 163 2.71 14.08 3.20
N VAL A 164 2.21 14.03 2.00
CA VAL A 164 2.12 12.76 1.30
C VAL A 164 3.51 12.50 0.74
N GLY A 165 4.29 11.71 1.46
CA GLY A 165 5.63 11.35 1.03
C GLY A 165 5.53 10.47 -0.20
N CYS A 166 5.96 10.97 -1.35
CA CYS A 166 6.33 10.12 -2.49
C CYS A 166 7.52 9.28 -2.06
N SER A 167 7.29 8.06 -1.58
CA SER A 167 8.36 7.15 -1.24
C SER A 167 8.91 6.47 -2.50
N VAL A 168 10.14 6.10 -2.44
CA VAL A 168 11.12 5.50 -3.35
C VAL A 168 10.64 4.73 -4.59
N ALA A 169 9.40 4.27 -4.65
CA ALA A 169 8.84 3.53 -5.78
C ALA A 169 8.69 4.37 -7.08
N SER A 170 8.64 5.69 -6.98
CA SER A 170 8.48 6.56 -8.15
C SER A 170 9.71 6.68 -9.05
N ALA A 171 10.88 6.19 -8.63
CA ALA A 171 12.10 6.28 -9.43
C ALA A 171 12.27 5.14 -10.46
N LEU A 172 11.57 4.03 -10.30
CA LEU A 172 11.74 2.81 -11.11
C LEU A 172 10.51 2.45 -11.96
N MET A 173 9.39 3.09 -11.74
CA MET A 173 8.14 2.79 -12.44
C MET A 173 7.78 3.93 -13.39
N ARG A 174 7.12 3.62 -14.49
CA ARG A 174 6.55 4.65 -15.36
C ARG A 174 5.67 5.56 -14.51
N PRO A 175 5.97 6.84 -14.37
CA PRO A 175 5.41 7.71 -13.33
C PRO A 175 3.90 7.99 -13.46
N GLU A 176 3.28 7.52 -14.52
CA GLU A 176 1.96 7.99 -14.94
C GLU A 176 0.78 7.23 -14.32
N ARG A 177 1.01 6.06 -13.67
CA ARG A 177 -0.09 5.21 -13.19
C ARG A 177 0.15 4.51 -11.85
N THR A 178 1.12 4.94 -11.06
CA THR A 178 1.41 4.34 -9.75
C THR A 178 1.31 5.37 -8.65
N TRP A 179 0.51 5.07 -7.63
CA TRP A 179 0.35 5.89 -6.45
C TRP A 179 0.95 5.20 -5.23
N SER A 180 1.75 5.92 -4.46
CA SER A 180 2.14 5.50 -3.13
C SER A 180 1.58 6.48 -2.09
N ILE A 181 0.93 5.95 -1.07
CA ILE A 181 0.38 6.73 0.03
C ILE A 181 1.07 6.29 1.32
N THR A 182 1.74 7.22 1.97
CA THR A 182 2.20 7.05 3.34
C THR A 182 1.19 7.72 4.26
N VAL A 183 0.56 6.95 5.12
CA VAL A 183 -0.40 7.48 6.10
C VAL A 183 0.37 7.81 7.37
N GLU A 184 0.53 9.09 7.65
CA GLU A 184 1.04 9.56 8.95
C GLU A 184 -0.14 9.83 9.89
N ALA A 185 -0.06 9.27 11.11
CA ALA A 185 -1.01 9.63 12.15
C ALA A 185 -0.70 11.06 12.62
N PRO A 186 -1.71 11.88 12.92
CA PRO A 186 -1.49 13.17 13.55
C PRO A 186 -0.81 13.00 14.92
N PRO A 187 -0.05 14.02 15.36
CA PRO A 187 0.63 14.00 16.65
C PRO A 187 -0.34 13.86 17.83
#